data_65415e2e7a0cb8129a01eacc36d9bcbc
#
_entry.id   65415e2e7a0cb8129a01eacc36d9bcbc
#
_cell.length_a   1.000
_cell.length_b   1.000
_cell.length_c   1.000
_cell.angle_alpha   90.00
_cell.angle_beta   90.00
_cell.angle_gamma   90.00
#
_symmetry.space_group_name_H-M   'P 1'
#
loop_
_entity.id
_entity.type
_entity.pdbx_description
1 polymer ?
#
loop_
_entity_poly.entity_id
_entity_poly.type
_entity_poly.pdbx_seq_one_letter_code
_entity_poly.pdbx_strand_id
1 'polypeptide(L)'
;MYARVAKLSEYLSTAGPEDLDEARELLRNQDDNMGGAENALLARYWAIYEPLDATRWAMLSAPLGFRLSVTLPTMEVWAIQDPYAAQSQVQALAMMPNSNLIAADLGLIRGWFQSDKPGLEAYIRGMGLGQARQRSLRILARQAIKIHGAEWAAAWPGKLPDDDVKFKLNAYRHFAIVLAKTHPEVAIDFCATICEHPDYGDGVMKYIAQNWARRDGPGAMAWLKTIESSPQQRLAVTWAFRGWFQSDPSGVTNWLEDMGPENIEPWLHPLLEMFSVSRGKQMPERGLVWAAAIPDEVERYRTMRTVAMDWRRTSPEAADAWLETSPLPEEDRKSVKFYGRPKSQIPDTAPAFTQLDQILQNNKDTPQ
;
A
#
# COMPACT_ATOMS: atom_id res chain seq x y z
N MET A 1 -13.04 -29.03 1.80
CA MET A 1 -12.93 -27.95 0.77
C MET A 1 -11.91 -28.28 -0.30
N TYR A 2 -10.60 -28.37 0.01
CA TYR A 2 -9.55 -28.59 -1.01
C TYR A 2 -9.74 -29.84 -1.89
N ALA A 3 -10.18 -30.97 -1.32
CA ALA A 3 -10.41 -32.21 -2.07
C ALA A 3 -11.53 -32.09 -3.12
N ARG A 4 -12.59 -31.30 -2.84
CA ARG A 4 -13.67 -31.05 -3.81
C ARG A 4 -13.21 -30.17 -4.96
N VAL A 5 -12.49 -29.08 -4.65
CA VAL A 5 -11.91 -28.19 -5.67
C VAL A 5 -10.94 -28.95 -6.59
N ALA A 6 -10.10 -29.83 -6.04
CA ALA A 6 -9.18 -30.64 -6.82
C ALA A 6 -9.93 -31.60 -7.78
N LYS A 7 -10.95 -32.32 -7.27
CA LYS A 7 -11.78 -33.21 -8.11
C LYS A 7 -12.53 -32.46 -9.21
N LEU A 8 -13.11 -31.30 -8.87
CA LEU A 8 -13.80 -30.48 -9.86
C LEU A 8 -12.82 -29.96 -10.92
N SER A 9 -11.64 -29.53 -10.52
CA SER A 9 -10.60 -29.09 -11.47
C SER A 9 -10.15 -30.23 -12.40
N GLU A 10 -9.98 -31.44 -11.87
CA GLU A 10 -9.66 -32.64 -12.64
C GLU A 10 -10.77 -32.96 -13.65
N TYR A 11 -12.02 -33.01 -13.22
CA TYR A 11 -13.19 -33.21 -14.10
C TYR A 11 -13.25 -32.17 -15.22
N LEU A 12 -13.20 -30.88 -14.88
CA LEU A 12 -13.27 -29.80 -15.86
C LEU A 12 -12.08 -29.74 -16.82
N SER A 13 -10.95 -30.37 -16.50
CA SER A 13 -9.81 -30.48 -17.40
C SER A 13 -10.04 -31.45 -18.56
N THR A 14 -10.99 -32.38 -18.39
CA THR A 14 -11.37 -33.39 -19.40
C THR A 14 -12.76 -33.16 -20.01
N ALA A 15 -13.55 -32.27 -19.41
CA ALA A 15 -14.90 -31.91 -19.84
C ALA A 15 -14.87 -31.13 -21.18
N GLY A 16 -15.86 -31.38 -22.02
CA GLY A 16 -16.04 -30.77 -23.35
C GLY A 16 -17.18 -29.76 -23.39
N PRO A 17 -17.47 -29.12 -24.53
CA PRO A 17 -18.56 -28.16 -24.67
C PRO A 17 -19.95 -28.74 -24.33
N GLU A 18 -20.09 -30.06 -24.40
CA GLU A 18 -21.32 -30.79 -24.05
C GLU A 18 -21.70 -30.69 -22.57
N ASP A 19 -20.73 -30.48 -21.70
CA ASP A 19 -20.94 -30.34 -20.25
C ASP A 19 -21.25 -28.88 -19.81
N LEU A 20 -21.33 -27.97 -20.79
CA LEU A 20 -21.44 -26.53 -20.49
C LEU A 20 -22.77 -26.15 -19.83
N ASP A 21 -23.87 -26.80 -20.28
CA ASP A 21 -25.18 -26.49 -19.73
C ASP A 21 -25.31 -26.90 -18.25
N GLU A 22 -24.70 -28.03 -17.88
CA GLU A 22 -24.64 -28.46 -16.48
C GLU A 22 -23.84 -27.45 -15.60
N ALA A 23 -22.68 -27.00 -16.09
CA ALA A 23 -21.86 -26.00 -15.41
C ALA A 23 -22.61 -24.67 -15.20
N ARG A 24 -23.37 -24.23 -16.20
CA ARG A 24 -24.22 -23.02 -16.12
C ARG A 24 -25.36 -23.18 -15.13
N GLU A 25 -26.01 -24.35 -15.12
CA GLU A 25 -27.11 -24.63 -14.21
C GLU A 25 -26.64 -24.65 -12.77
N LEU A 26 -25.51 -25.29 -12.47
CA LEU A 26 -24.89 -25.27 -11.13
C LEU A 26 -24.60 -23.86 -10.65
N LEU A 27 -24.06 -22.99 -11.52
CA LEU A 27 -23.76 -21.60 -11.19
C LEU A 27 -25.03 -20.76 -10.95
N ARG A 28 -26.12 -21.02 -11.69
CA ARG A 28 -27.38 -20.25 -11.60
C ARG A 28 -28.22 -20.68 -10.41
N ASN A 29 -28.24 -21.99 -10.11
CA ASN A 29 -29.03 -22.54 -9.03
C ASN A 29 -28.48 -22.28 -7.63
N GLN A 30 -27.25 -21.72 -7.55
CA GLN A 30 -26.63 -21.28 -6.30
C GLN A 30 -26.72 -22.35 -5.20
N ASP A 31 -26.15 -23.53 -5.45
CA ASP A 31 -26.03 -24.54 -4.39
C ASP A 31 -25.26 -23.95 -3.21
N ASP A 32 -25.94 -23.81 -2.07
CA ASP A 32 -25.39 -23.26 -0.82
C ASP A 32 -24.14 -24.03 -0.35
N ASN A 33 -23.91 -25.22 -0.88
CA ASN A 33 -22.74 -26.04 -0.60
C ASN A 33 -21.51 -25.68 -1.48
N MET A 34 -21.63 -24.83 -2.49
CA MET A 34 -20.51 -24.44 -3.33
C MET A 34 -19.80 -23.21 -2.79
N GLY A 35 -18.48 -23.32 -2.66
CA GLY A 35 -17.61 -22.21 -2.26
C GLY A 35 -17.18 -21.32 -3.44
N GLY A 36 -16.57 -20.17 -3.12
CA GLY A 36 -16.09 -19.24 -4.14
C GLY A 36 -15.07 -19.83 -5.12
N ALA A 37 -14.28 -20.83 -4.71
CA ALA A 37 -13.29 -21.49 -5.55
C ALA A 37 -13.96 -22.42 -6.58
N GLU A 38 -15.00 -23.17 -6.20
CA GLU A 38 -15.74 -24.03 -7.09
C GLU A 38 -16.52 -23.19 -8.11
N ASN A 39 -17.17 -22.12 -7.68
CA ASN A 39 -17.84 -21.16 -8.57
C ASN A 39 -16.84 -20.52 -9.57
N ALA A 40 -15.64 -20.21 -9.14
CA ALA A 40 -14.59 -19.66 -9.99
C ALA A 40 -14.15 -20.64 -11.08
N LEU A 41 -14.01 -21.93 -10.74
CA LEU A 41 -13.66 -22.97 -11.70
C LEU A 41 -14.76 -23.18 -12.76
N LEU A 42 -16.04 -23.29 -12.34
CA LEU A 42 -17.16 -23.41 -13.25
C LEU A 42 -17.32 -22.19 -14.16
N ALA A 43 -17.19 -20.98 -13.60
CA ALA A 43 -17.27 -19.74 -14.38
C ALA A 43 -16.11 -19.61 -15.38
N ARG A 44 -14.90 -20.03 -14.98
CA ARG A 44 -13.74 -20.11 -15.88
C ARG A 44 -13.99 -21.08 -17.03
N TYR A 45 -14.53 -22.25 -16.72
CA TYR A 45 -14.88 -23.27 -17.74
C TYR A 45 -15.94 -22.73 -18.71
N TRP A 46 -17.00 -22.10 -18.23
CA TRP A 46 -17.99 -21.45 -19.08
C TRP A 46 -17.33 -20.41 -20.03
N ALA A 47 -16.42 -19.59 -19.51
CA ALA A 47 -15.76 -18.55 -20.28
C ALA A 47 -14.81 -19.11 -21.39
N ILE A 48 -14.39 -20.37 -21.31
CA ILE A 48 -13.60 -21.00 -22.38
C ILE A 48 -14.40 -21.07 -23.67
N TYR A 49 -15.69 -21.40 -23.58
CA TYR A 49 -16.56 -21.62 -24.74
C TYR A 49 -17.41 -20.39 -25.09
N GLU A 50 -17.89 -19.66 -24.08
CA GLU A 50 -18.77 -18.50 -24.24
C GLU A 50 -18.33 -17.32 -23.37
N PRO A 51 -17.21 -16.68 -23.70
CA PRO A 51 -16.58 -15.68 -22.83
C PRO A 51 -17.44 -14.45 -22.59
N LEU A 52 -18.20 -14.00 -23.60
CA LEU A 52 -19.07 -12.83 -23.47
C LEU A 52 -20.21 -13.09 -22.49
N ASP A 53 -20.91 -14.22 -22.61
CA ASP A 53 -22.06 -14.54 -21.78
C ASP A 53 -21.65 -14.88 -20.35
N ALA A 54 -20.56 -15.64 -20.18
CA ALA A 54 -19.98 -15.93 -18.88
C ALA A 54 -19.59 -14.64 -18.13
N THR A 55 -18.94 -13.72 -18.83
CA THR A 55 -18.50 -12.46 -18.22
C THR A 55 -19.67 -11.53 -17.91
N ARG A 56 -20.66 -11.43 -18.78
CA ARG A 56 -21.89 -10.66 -18.52
C ARG A 56 -22.63 -11.20 -17.30
N TRP A 57 -22.82 -12.51 -17.23
CA TRP A 57 -23.42 -13.13 -16.07
C TRP A 57 -22.61 -12.84 -14.80
N ALA A 58 -21.30 -13.06 -14.84
CA ALA A 58 -20.40 -12.84 -13.69
C ALA A 58 -20.45 -11.40 -13.16
N MET A 59 -20.53 -10.40 -14.06
CA MET A 59 -20.52 -8.99 -13.68
C MET A 59 -21.88 -8.45 -13.25
N LEU A 60 -22.96 -8.91 -13.86
CA LEU A 60 -24.28 -8.30 -13.70
C LEU A 60 -25.26 -9.17 -12.91
N SER A 61 -25.21 -10.49 -13.08
CA SER A 61 -26.23 -11.42 -12.59
C SER A 61 -25.75 -12.31 -11.44
N ALA A 62 -24.45 -12.55 -11.32
CA ALA A 62 -23.91 -13.38 -10.25
C ALA A 62 -24.22 -12.78 -8.86
N PRO A 63 -24.52 -13.58 -7.84
CA PRO A 63 -24.73 -13.12 -6.48
C PRO A 63 -23.58 -12.28 -5.95
N LEU A 64 -23.90 -11.24 -5.18
CA LEU A 64 -22.90 -10.29 -4.68
C LEU A 64 -21.80 -10.96 -3.86
N GLY A 65 -22.11 -12.00 -3.10
CA GLY A 65 -21.18 -12.69 -2.22
C GLY A 65 -19.99 -13.36 -2.94
N PHE A 66 -20.17 -13.80 -4.18
CA PHE A 66 -19.08 -14.40 -4.97
C PHE A 66 -18.84 -13.77 -6.33
N ARG A 67 -19.48 -12.63 -6.63
CA ARG A 67 -19.32 -11.90 -7.90
C ARG A 67 -17.85 -11.63 -8.23
N LEU A 68 -17.06 -11.21 -7.23
CA LEU A 68 -15.63 -10.97 -7.41
C LEU A 68 -14.87 -12.25 -7.84
N SER A 69 -15.18 -13.39 -7.22
CA SER A 69 -14.51 -14.67 -7.49
C SER A 69 -14.80 -15.23 -8.87
N VAL A 70 -15.96 -14.91 -9.47
CA VAL A 70 -16.32 -15.36 -10.82
C VAL A 70 -15.95 -14.37 -11.93
N THR A 71 -16.04 -13.05 -11.67
CA THR A 71 -15.73 -12.01 -12.67
C THR A 71 -14.27 -12.05 -13.10
N LEU A 72 -13.35 -12.21 -12.15
CA LEU A 72 -11.92 -12.21 -12.47
C LEU A 72 -11.53 -13.34 -13.42
N PRO A 73 -11.84 -14.64 -13.12
CA PRO A 73 -11.44 -15.74 -14.01
C PRO A 73 -12.16 -15.75 -15.35
N THR A 74 -13.41 -15.32 -15.45
CA THR A 74 -14.11 -15.21 -16.74
C THR A 74 -13.46 -14.18 -17.64
N MET A 75 -13.15 -13.00 -17.10
CA MET A 75 -12.48 -11.95 -17.86
C MET A 75 -11.03 -12.33 -18.22
N GLU A 76 -10.31 -13.03 -17.32
CA GLU A 76 -8.95 -13.51 -17.58
C GLU A 76 -8.93 -14.49 -18.77
N VAL A 77 -9.85 -15.47 -18.79
CA VAL A 77 -9.97 -16.42 -19.92
C VAL A 77 -10.31 -15.70 -21.23
N TRP A 78 -11.28 -14.79 -21.18
CA TRP A 78 -11.64 -14.04 -22.39
C TRP A 78 -10.47 -13.22 -22.92
N ALA A 79 -9.74 -12.52 -22.03
CA ALA A 79 -8.61 -11.70 -22.42
C ALA A 79 -7.40 -12.51 -22.93
N ILE A 80 -7.24 -13.78 -22.52
CA ILE A 80 -6.27 -14.69 -23.14
C ILE A 80 -6.66 -14.97 -24.59
N GLN A 81 -7.94 -15.20 -24.86
CA GLN A 81 -8.44 -15.54 -26.20
C GLN A 81 -8.48 -14.30 -27.10
N ASP A 82 -9.14 -13.23 -26.64
CA ASP A 82 -9.30 -11.96 -27.36
C ASP A 82 -9.32 -10.76 -26.39
N PRO A 83 -8.15 -10.15 -26.13
CA PRO A 83 -8.07 -9.04 -25.20
C PRO A 83 -8.77 -7.77 -25.70
N TYR A 84 -8.91 -7.61 -27.02
CA TYR A 84 -9.54 -6.40 -27.57
C TYR A 84 -11.06 -6.46 -27.42
N ALA A 85 -11.68 -7.62 -27.65
CA ALA A 85 -13.10 -7.83 -27.38
C ALA A 85 -13.39 -7.71 -25.87
N ALA A 86 -12.53 -8.29 -25.02
CA ALA A 86 -12.62 -8.19 -23.56
C ALA A 86 -12.51 -6.74 -23.08
N GLN A 87 -11.57 -5.95 -23.62
CA GLN A 87 -11.43 -4.51 -23.34
C GLN A 87 -12.69 -3.73 -23.70
N SER A 88 -13.22 -3.97 -24.90
CA SER A 88 -14.44 -3.29 -25.36
C SER A 88 -15.62 -3.55 -24.43
N GLN A 89 -15.75 -4.77 -23.91
CA GLN A 89 -16.79 -5.14 -22.96
C GLN A 89 -16.59 -4.45 -21.60
N VAL A 90 -15.36 -4.36 -21.08
CA VAL A 90 -15.08 -3.62 -19.85
C VAL A 90 -15.48 -2.15 -19.99
N GLN A 91 -15.17 -1.51 -21.12
CA GLN A 91 -15.57 -0.12 -21.40
C GLN A 91 -17.09 0.03 -21.49
N ALA A 92 -17.79 -0.87 -22.15
CA ALA A 92 -19.25 -0.84 -22.23
C ALA A 92 -19.92 -1.01 -20.86
N LEU A 93 -19.39 -1.88 -20.01
CA LEU A 93 -19.91 -2.12 -18.67
C LEU A 93 -19.50 -1.05 -17.65
N ALA A 94 -18.50 -0.23 -17.92
CA ALA A 94 -18.10 0.88 -17.07
C ALA A 94 -19.22 1.92 -16.88
N MET A 95 -20.13 1.99 -17.83
CA MET A 95 -21.29 2.89 -17.79
C MET A 95 -22.49 2.32 -17.01
N MET A 96 -22.41 1.04 -16.57
CA MET A 96 -23.52 0.38 -15.88
C MET A 96 -23.33 0.45 -14.35
N PRO A 97 -24.38 0.81 -13.60
CA PRO A 97 -24.33 0.77 -12.12
C PRO A 97 -24.10 -0.66 -11.63
N ASN A 98 -23.37 -0.79 -10.52
CA ASN A 98 -23.05 -2.07 -9.85
C ASN A 98 -22.16 -3.06 -10.63
N SER A 99 -21.51 -2.64 -11.71
CA SER A 99 -20.51 -3.46 -12.39
C SER A 99 -19.26 -3.62 -11.52
N ASN A 100 -18.71 -4.84 -11.45
CA ASN A 100 -17.47 -5.12 -10.71
C ASN A 100 -16.24 -4.82 -11.57
N LEU A 101 -16.03 -3.56 -11.93
CA LEU A 101 -14.95 -3.12 -12.81
C LEU A 101 -13.56 -3.47 -12.28
N ILE A 102 -13.38 -3.48 -10.95
CA ILE A 102 -12.08 -3.82 -10.37
C ILE A 102 -11.68 -5.26 -10.71
N ALA A 103 -12.60 -6.22 -10.57
CA ALA A 103 -12.33 -7.62 -10.90
C ALA A 103 -12.17 -7.82 -12.40
N ALA A 104 -12.96 -7.10 -13.21
CA ALA A 104 -12.86 -7.15 -14.66
C ALA A 104 -11.52 -6.61 -15.16
N ASP A 105 -11.08 -5.44 -14.68
CA ASP A 105 -9.74 -4.89 -15.01
C ASP A 105 -8.62 -5.83 -14.59
N LEU A 106 -8.73 -6.47 -13.41
CA LEU A 106 -7.77 -7.46 -12.94
C LEU A 106 -7.66 -8.64 -13.90
N GLY A 107 -8.81 -9.20 -14.30
CA GLY A 107 -8.87 -10.32 -15.24
C GLY A 107 -8.36 -9.93 -16.63
N LEU A 108 -8.79 -8.77 -17.13
CA LEU A 108 -8.36 -8.24 -18.43
C LEU A 108 -6.83 -8.11 -18.52
N ILE A 109 -6.20 -7.46 -17.52
CA ILE A 109 -4.74 -7.25 -17.51
C ILE A 109 -4.00 -8.58 -17.42
N ARG A 110 -4.48 -9.52 -16.58
CA ARG A 110 -3.87 -10.84 -16.44
C ARG A 110 -3.94 -11.65 -17.73
N GLY A 111 -5.11 -11.72 -18.33
CA GLY A 111 -5.32 -12.47 -19.55
C GLY A 111 -4.62 -11.83 -20.75
N TRP A 112 -4.66 -10.51 -20.87
CA TRP A 112 -3.97 -9.80 -21.94
C TRP A 112 -2.47 -10.03 -21.89
N PHE A 113 -1.87 -9.94 -20.69
CA PHE A 113 -0.45 -10.21 -20.50
C PHE A 113 -0.07 -11.64 -20.88
N GLN A 114 -0.93 -12.63 -20.57
CA GLN A 114 -0.73 -14.04 -20.92
C GLN A 114 -0.91 -14.31 -22.43
N SER A 115 -1.73 -13.50 -23.11
CA SER A 115 -1.98 -13.67 -24.55
C SER A 115 -0.81 -13.26 -25.45
N ASP A 116 0.16 -12.54 -24.88
CA ASP A 116 1.30 -11.92 -25.61
C ASP A 116 0.87 -11.01 -26.79
N LYS A 117 -0.40 -10.58 -26.79
CA LYS A 117 -0.91 -9.66 -27.83
C LYS A 117 -0.55 -8.21 -27.47
N PRO A 118 -0.19 -7.37 -28.46
CA PRO A 118 0.20 -5.97 -28.21
C PRO A 118 -0.94 -5.12 -27.67
N GLY A 119 -0.63 -3.94 -27.13
CA GLY A 119 -1.62 -2.93 -26.73
C GLY A 119 -1.88 -2.83 -25.23
N LEU A 120 -1.49 -3.80 -24.39
CA LEU A 120 -1.68 -3.75 -22.94
C LEU A 120 -1.02 -2.53 -22.32
N GLU A 121 0.19 -2.17 -22.75
CA GLU A 121 0.89 -0.96 -22.29
C GLU A 121 0.08 0.30 -22.60
N ALA A 122 -0.39 0.42 -23.86
CA ALA A 122 -1.19 1.57 -24.29
C ALA A 122 -2.50 1.66 -23.50
N TYR A 123 -3.14 0.52 -23.21
CA TYR A 123 -4.34 0.46 -22.37
C TYR A 123 -4.09 0.99 -20.96
N ILE A 124 -3.03 0.53 -20.29
CA ILE A 124 -2.68 0.99 -18.93
C ILE A 124 -2.25 2.45 -18.95
N ARG A 125 -1.52 2.89 -19.96
CA ARG A 125 -1.11 4.30 -20.17
C ARG A 125 -2.33 5.21 -20.35
N GLY A 126 -3.35 4.76 -21.05
CA GLY A 126 -4.61 5.47 -21.25
C GLY A 126 -5.46 5.65 -19.99
N MET A 127 -5.25 4.82 -18.97
CA MET A 127 -5.87 5.02 -17.66
C MET A 127 -5.30 6.26 -17.00
N GLY A 128 -6.02 7.30 -16.72
CA GLY A 128 -5.52 8.54 -16.06
C GLY A 128 -4.61 8.29 -14.85
N LEU A 129 -3.95 9.35 -14.36
CA LEU A 129 -3.07 9.30 -13.18
C LEU A 129 -3.88 9.01 -11.90
N GLY A 130 -4.32 7.78 -11.71
CA GLY A 130 -5.17 7.41 -10.59
C GLY A 130 -4.87 6.02 -10.03
N GLN A 131 -5.69 5.62 -9.06
CA GLN A 131 -5.57 4.31 -8.39
C GLN A 131 -5.73 3.13 -9.37
N ALA A 132 -6.51 3.30 -10.44
CA ALA A 132 -6.70 2.27 -11.46
C ALA A 132 -5.36 1.93 -12.14
N ARG A 133 -4.66 2.93 -12.70
CA ARG A 133 -3.32 2.76 -13.31
C ARG A 133 -2.33 2.13 -12.34
N GLN A 134 -2.27 2.63 -11.10
CA GLN A 134 -1.35 2.12 -10.08
C GLN A 134 -1.62 0.65 -9.74
N ARG A 135 -2.89 0.26 -9.66
CA ARG A 135 -3.29 -1.12 -9.44
C ARG A 135 -2.91 -1.99 -10.62
N SER A 136 -3.17 -1.53 -11.82
CA SER A 136 -2.86 -2.22 -13.07
C SER A 136 -1.36 -2.51 -13.22
N LEU A 137 -0.50 -1.53 -12.95
CA LEU A 137 0.95 -1.71 -12.95
C LEU A 137 1.43 -2.74 -11.91
N ARG A 138 0.81 -2.77 -10.71
CA ARG A 138 1.14 -3.79 -9.70
C ARG A 138 0.68 -5.20 -10.09
N ILE A 139 -0.43 -5.30 -10.82
CA ILE A 139 -0.90 -6.57 -11.34
C ILE A 139 0.05 -7.05 -12.43
N LEU A 140 0.38 -6.17 -13.37
CA LEU A 140 1.33 -6.45 -14.43
C LEU A 140 2.67 -6.94 -13.86
N ALA A 141 3.22 -6.23 -12.86
CA ALA A 141 4.45 -6.64 -12.19
C ALA A 141 4.36 -8.05 -11.58
N ARG A 142 3.24 -8.39 -10.93
CA ARG A 142 3.05 -9.75 -10.38
C ARG A 142 2.95 -10.80 -11.47
N GLN A 143 2.28 -10.52 -12.58
CA GLN A 143 2.19 -11.45 -13.70
C GLN A 143 3.56 -11.62 -14.37
N ALA A 144 4.30 -10.53 -14.56
CA ALA A 144 5.65 -10.56 -15.09
C ALA A 144 6.57 -11.45 -14.25
N ILE A 145 6.55 -11.28 -12.92
CA ILE A 145 7.33 -12.14 -12.01
C ILE A 145 6.88 -13.60 -12.11
N LYS A 146 5.58 -13.86 -12.13
CA LYS A 146 5.04 -15.22 -12.18
C LYS A 146 5.40 -15.97 -13.48
N ILE A 147 5.43 -15.28 -14.62
CA ILE A 147 5.59 -15.88 -15.94
C ILE A 147 7.04 -15.88 -16.39
N HIS A 148 7.76 -14.80 -16.14
CA HIS A 148 9.11 -14.57 -16.67
C HIS A 148 10.21 -14.47 -15.62
N GLY A 149 9.86 -14.40 -14.33
CA GLY A 149 10.81 -14.21 -13.23
C GLY A 149 11.01 -12.76 -12.81
N ALA A 150 11.69 -12.59 -11.67
CA ALA A 150 11.85 -11.27 -11.03
C ALA A 150 12.80 -10.35 -11.80
N GLU A 151 13.87 -10.90 -12.36
CA GLU A 151 14.87 -10.16 -13.14
C GLU A 151 14.26 -9.60 -14.44
N TRP A 152 13.44 -10.39 -15.13
CA TRP A 152 12.71 -9.92 -16.30
C TRP A 152 11.75 -8.79 -15.94
N ALA A 153 11.02 -8.96 -14.84
CA ALA A 153 10.10 -7.94 -14.34
C ALA A 153 10.83 -6.65 -13.95
N ALA A 154 12.01 -6.75 -13.33
CA ALA A 154 12.86 -5.60 -13.02
C ALA A 154 13.31 -4.85 -14.28
N ALA A 155 13.61 -5.55 -15.36
CA ALA A 155 14.04 -4.94 -16.63
C ALA A 155 12.88 -4.31 -17.43
N TRP A 156 11.63 -4.70 -17.19
CA TRP A 156 10.50 -4.29 -18.03
C TRP A 156 10.25 -2.77 -18.07
N PRO A 157 10.25 -2.01 -16.94
CA PRO A 157 10.04 -0.57 -17.00
C PRO A 157 11.06 0.17 -17.85
N GLY A 158 12.31 -0.34 -17.94
CA GLY A 158 13.37 0.22 -18.78
C GLY A 158 13.07 0.14 -20.28
N LYS A 159 12.25 -0.83 -20.70
CA LYS A 159 11.85 -1.03 -22.10
C LYS A 159 10.75 -0.05 -22.55
N LEU A 160 10.09 0.63 -21.61
CA LEU A 160 9.07 1.62 -21.93
C LEU A 160 9.71 2.84 -22.62
N PRO A 161 9.03 3.43 -23.62
CA PRO A 161 9.51 4.62 -24.29
C PRO A 161 9.56 5.82 -23.33
N ASP A 162 10.42 6.78 -23.63
CA ASP A 162 10.63 7.98 -22.81
C ASP A 162 9.65 9.13 -23.14
N ASP A 163 8.68 8.89 -23.99
CA ASP A 163 7.68 9.87 -24.42
C ASP A 163 6.64 10.20 -23.34
N ASP A 164 6.47 9.34 -22.31
CA ASP A 164 5.66 9.59 -21.13
C ASP A 164 6.44 9.31 -19.84
N VAL A 165 7.23 10.30 -19.40
CA VAL A 165 8.05 10.22 -18.19
C VAL A 165 7.23 9.86 -16.96
N LYS A 166 5.99 10.38 -16.84
CA LYS A 166 5.12 10.09 -15.69
C LYS A 166 4.66 8.63 -15.68
N PHE A 167 4.35 8.07 -16.82
CA PHE A 167 3.97 6.66 -16.92
C PHE A 167 5.15 5.76 -16.58
N LYS A 168 6.32 6.01 -17.17
CA LYS A 168 7.55 5.24 -16.92
C LYS A 168 7.97 5.31 -15.46
N LEU A 169 7.95 6.49 -14.84
CA LEU A 169 8.19 6.66 -13.40
C LEU A 169 7.21 5.85 -12.54
N ASN A 170 5.91 5.87 -12.87
CA ASN A 170 4.93 5.05 -12.17
C ASN A 170 5.20 3.55 -12.35
N ALA A 171 5.61 3.10 -13.53
CA ALA A 171 6.01 1.73 -13.77
C ALA A 171 7.17 1.32 -12.85
N TYR A 172 8.26 2.09 -12.82
CA TYR A 172 9.39 1.86 -11.92
C TYR A 172 8.94 1.75 -10.45
N ARG A 173 8.14 2.71 -9.96
CA ARG A 173 7.67 2.71 -8.58
C ARG A 173 6.81 1.49 -8.23
N HIS A 174 5.91 1.09 -9.12
CA HIS A 174 4.99 -0.02 -8.82
C HIS A 174 5.62 -1.39 -9.01
N PHE A 175 6.59 -1.54 -9.92
CA PHE A 175 7.41 -2.74 -10.02
C PHE A 175 8.33 -2.87 -8.79
N ALA A 176 8.98 -1.78 -8.35
CA ALA A 176 9.75 -1.74 -7.12
C ALA A 176 8.94 -2.21 -5.88
N ILE A 177 7.69 -1.75 -5.73
CA ILE A 177 6.78 -2.16 -4.65
C ILE A 177 6.55 -3.67 -4.65
N VAL A 178 6.39 -4.27 -5.83
CA VAL A 178 6.09 -5.72 -5.94
C VAL A 178 7.35 -6.53 -5.72
N LEU A 179 8.46 -6.16 -6.35
CA LEU A 179 9.77 -6.79 -6.17
C LEU A 179 10.20 -6.79 -4.70
N ALA A 180 10.14 -5.65 -4.03
CA ALA A 180 10.51 -5.53 -2.62
C ALA A 180 9.71 -6.44 -1.68
N LYS A 181 8.49 -6.84 -2.07
CA LYS A 181 7.65 -7.76 -1.29
C LYS A 181 8.01 -9.22 -1.47
N THR A 182 8.55 -9.59 -2.60
CA THR A 182 8.70 -11.01 -3.00
C THR A 182 10.14 -11.41 -3.28
N HIS A 183 10.95 -10.47 -3.77
CA HIS A 183 12.34 -10.67 -4.21
C HIS A 183 13.16 -9.44 -3.82
N PRO A 184 13.45 -9.24 -2.51
CA PRO A 184 14.16 -8.04 -2.04
C PRO A 184 15.58 -7.93 -2.62
N GLU A 185 16.27 -9.03 -2.88
CA GLU A 185 17.56 -9.09 -3.53
C GLU A 185 17.50 -8.47 -4.94
N VAL A 186 16.52 -8.83 -5.74
CA VAL A 186 16.31 -8.23 -7.08
C VAL A 186 15.90 -6.77 -6.97
N ALA A 187 15.16 -6.38 -5.92
CA ALA A 187 14.79 -5.00 -5.68
C ALA A 187 16.01 -4.12 -5.31
N ILE A 188 17.03 -4.66 -4.65
CA ILE A 188 18.30 -3.99 -4.37
C ILE A 188 19.03 -3.69 -5.68
N ASP A 189 19.22 -4.70 -6.54
CA ASP A 189 19.87 -4.56 -7.84
C ASP A 189 19.11 -3.60 -8.76
N PHE A 190 17.78 -3.65 -8.72
CA PHE A 190 16.91 -2.69 -9.41
C PHE A 190 17.13 -1.26 -8.90
N CYS A 191 17.28 -1.06 -7.58
CA CYS A 191 17.56 0.26 -7.01
C CYS A 191 18.94 0.78 -7.43
N ALA A 192 19.96 -0.08 -7.49
CA ALA A 192 21.30 0.31 -7.91
C ALA A 192 21.33 0.90 -9.32
N THR A 193 20.40 0.49 -10.18
CA THR A 193 20.32 1.00 -11.56
C THR A 193 19.43 2.23 -11.70
N ILE A 194 18.41 2.41 -10.86
CA ILE A 194 17.35 3.41 -11.10
C ILE A 194 17.18 4.45 -9.99
N CYS A 195 17.57 4.16 -8.74
CA CYS A 195 17.26 5.05 -7.61
C CYS A 195 17.91 6.44 -7.72
N GLU A 196 19.01 6.55 -8.43
CA GLU A 196 19.70 7.83 -8.66
C GLU A 196 19.37 8.48 -10.01
N HIS A 197 18.52 7.82 -10.82
CA HIS A 197 18.14 8.36 -12.12
C HIS A 197 17.32 9.66 -11.94
N PRO A 198 17.69 10.78 -12.62
CA PRO A 198 17.08 12.09 -12.38
C PRO A 198 15.57 12.11 -12.65
N ASP A 199 15.09 11.38 -13.67
CA ASP A 199 13.68 11.39 -14.07
C ASP A 199 12.87 10.26 -13.44
N TYR A 200 13.49 9.12 -13.16
CA TYR A 200 12.79 7.88 -12.78
C TYR A 200 13.12 7.36 -11.39
N GLY A 201 14.16 7.90 -10.73
CA GLY A 201 14.60 7.44 -9.41
C GLY A 201 13.77 7.96 -8.26
N ASP A 202 13.03 9.07 -8.47
CA ASP A 202 12.31 9.72 -7.38
C ASP A 202 11.37 8.75 -6.65
N GLY A 203 11.68 8.58 -5.39
CA GLY A 203 10.91 7.77 -4.45
C GLY A 203 11.01 6.25 -4.63
N VAL A 204 11.75 5.71 -5.59
CA VAL A 204 11.90 4.25 -5.79
C VAL A 204 12.49 3.61 -4.54
N MET A 205 13.62 4.13 -4.05
CA MET A 205 14.28 3.63 -2.83
C MET A 205 13.34 3.56 -1.63
N LYS A 206 12.56 4.61 -1.37
CA LYS A 206 11.61 4.63 -0.24
C LYS A 206 10.51 3.56 -0.36
N TYR A 207 10.04 3.29 -1.59
CA TYR A 207 9.02 2.25 -1.80
C TYR A 207 9.59 0.85 -1.60
N ILE A 208 10.84 0.61 -2.04
CA ILE A 208 11.54 -0.64 -1.76
C ILE A 208 11.69 -0.80 -0.25
N ALA A 209 12.30 0.16 0.41
CA ALA A 209 12.56 0.15 1.84
C ALA A 209 11.29 -0.11 2.66
N GLN A 210 10.21 0.63 2.39
CA GLN A 210 8.94 0.48 3.10
C GLN A 210 8.32 -0.90 2.92
N ASN A 211 8.29 -1.42 1.68
CA ASN A 211 7.58 -2.66 1.39
C ASN A 211 8.38 -3.90 1.80
N TRP A 212 9.70 -3.84 1.78
CA TRP A 212 10.56 -4.86 2.33
C TRP A 212 10.46 -4.87 3.86
N ALA A 213 10.63 -3.73 4.53
CA ALA A 213 10.60 -3.61 5.98
C ALA A 213 9.30 -4.11 6.63
N ARG A 214 8.18 -4.11 5.93
CA ARG A 214 6.93 -4.71 6.41
C ARG A 214 7.02 -6.23 6.61
N ARG A 215 7.98 -6.90 6.01
CA ARG A 215 8.17 -8.36 6.09
C ARG A 215 9.46 -8.73 6.81
N ASP A 216 10.50 -7.96 6.56
CA ASP A 216 11.82 -8.11 7.15
C ASP A 216 12.39 -6.72 7.44
N GLY A 217 12.06 -6.19 8.60
CA GLY A 217 12.54 -4.88 9.07
C GLY A 217 14.06 -4.84 9.22
N PRO A 218 14.67 -5.80 9.96
CA PRO A 218 16.13 -5.86 10.12
C PRO A 218 16.88 -5.92 8.78
N GLY A 219 16.44 -6.76 7.84
CA GLY A 219 17.07 -6.88 6.52
C GLY A 219 17.02 -5.58 5.73
N ALA A 220 15.86 -4.90 5.72
CA ALA A 220 15.71 -3.62 5.05
C ALA A 220 16.61 -2.53 5.67
N MET A 221 16.72 -2.50 7.00
CA MET A 221 17.59 -1.54 7.69
C MET A 221 19.08 -1.86 7.47
N ALA A 222 19.46 -3.13 7.44
CA ALA A 222 20.83 -3.54 7.10
C ALA A 222 21.23 -3.09 5.69
N TRP A 223 20.33 -3.22 4.71
CA TRP A 223 20.55 -2.69 3.36
C TRP A 223 20.71 -1.17 3.36
N LEU A 224 19.81 -0.43 4.01
CA LEU A 224 19.86 1.03 4.05
C LEU A 224 21.14 1.56 4.71
N LYS A 225 21.72 0.82 5.66
CA LYS A 225 23.02 1.14 6.27
C LYS A 225 24.16 1.10 5.26
N THR A 226 24.09 0.29 4.20
CA THR A 226 25.14 0.19 3.17
C THR A 226 25.11 1.33 2.17
N ILE A 227 24.02 2.13 2.15
CA ILE A 227 23.82 3.22 1.19
C ILE A 227 24.44 4.50 1.74
N GLU A 228 25.14 5.21 0.86
CA GLU A 228 25.73 6.52 1.19
C GLU A 228 24.64 7.51 1.66
N SER A 229 24.99 8.32 2.66
CA SER A 229 24.04 9.27 3.24
C SER A 229 23.61 10.34 2.23
N SER A 230 22.32 10.35 1.93
CA SER A 230 21.68 11.23 0.95
C SER A 230 20.28 11.60 1.42
N PRO A 231 19.65 12.64 0.86
CA PRO A 231 18.24 12.93 1.12
C PRO A 231 17.31 11.73 0.82
N GLN A 232 17.62 10.98 -0.24
CA GLN A 232 16.88 9.79 -0.64
C GLN A 232 17.01 8.66 0.40
N GLN A 233 18.25 8.40 0.86
CA GLN A 233 18.50 7.40 1.91
C GLN A 233 17.80 7.77 3.21
N ARG A 234 17.88 9.03 3.68
CA ARG A 234 17.18 9.48 4.89
C ARG A 234 15.66 9.31 4.79
N LEU A 235 15.09 9.65 3.63
CA LEU A 235 13.67 9.43 3.36
C LEU A 235 13.33 7.94 3.38
N ALA A 236 14.13 7.09 2.76
CA ALA A 236 13.93 5.65 2.72
C ALA A 236 13.99 5.01 4.11
N VAL A 237 14.93 5.43 4.97
CA VAL A 237 15.03 5.02 6.39
C VAL A 237 13.73 5.33 7.14
N THR A 238 13.21 6.55 6.99
CA THR A 238 11.94 6.94 7.62
C THR A 238 10.77 6.07 7.16
N TRP A 239 10.69 5.76 5.86
CA TRP A 239 9.62 4.94 5.32
C TRP A 239 9.77 3.46 5.65
N ALA A 240 10.99 2.94 5.71
CA ALA A 240 11.27 1.59 6.21
C ALA A 240 10.78 1.43 7.66
N PHE A 241 11.17 2.36 8.53
CA PHE A 241 10.71 2.38 9.92
C PHE A 241 9.18 2.36 10.01
N ARG A 242 8.50 3.25 9.28
CA ARG A 242 7.03 3.27 9.25
C ARG A 242 6.44 1.94 8.76
N GLY A 243 7.03 1.34 7.74
CA GLY A 243 6.61 0.05 7.22
C GLY A 243 6.74 -1.05 8.25
N TRP A 244 7.88 -1.14 8.92
CA TRP A 244 8.15 -2.11 9.98
C TRP A 244 7.27 -1.88 11.20
N PHE A 245 7.18 -0.63 11.67
CA PHE A 245 6.34 -0.27 12.82
C PHE A 245 4.85 -0.60 12.60
N GLN A 246 4.34 -0.51 11.38
CA GLN A 246 2.96 -0.90 11.05
C GLN A 246 2.72 -2.42 11.11
N SER A 247 3.73 -3.22 10.80
CA SER A 247 3.61 -4.69 10.75
C SER A 247 4.06 -5.34 12.05
N ASP A 248 5.09 -4.84 12.69
CA ASP A 248 5.67 -5.35 13.93
C ASP A 248 6.21 -4.21 14.82
N PRO A 249 5.32 -3.51 15.55
CA PRO A 249 5.70 -2.44 16.48
C PRO A 249 6.67 -2.90 17.57
N SER A 250 6.52 -4.13 18.04
CA SER A 250 7.35 -4.68 19.11
C SER A 250 8.76 -4.97 18.61
N GLY A 251 8.89 -5.58 17.43
CA GLY A 251 10.18 -5.89 16.83
C GLY A 251 11.04 -4.64 16.62
N VAL A 252 10.47 -3.58 16.03
CA VAL A 252 11.21 -2.33 15.82
C VAL A 252 11.55 -1.63 17.13
N THR A 253 10.65 -1.71 18.12
CA THR A 253 10.91 -1.12 19.45
C THR A 253 12.08 -1.83 20.13
N ASN A 254 12.06 -3.16 20.18
CA ASN A 254 13.14 -3.94 20.77
C ASN A 254 14.46 -3.71 20.05
N TRP A 255 14.45 -3.68 18.71
CA TRP A 255 15.66 -3.44 17.91
C TRP A 255 16.34 -2.10 18.24
N LEU A 256 15.56 -1.01 18.42
CA LEU A 256 16.10 0.29 18.83
C LEU A 256 16.51 0.30 20.31
N GLU A 257 15.71 -0.30 21.21
CA GLU A 257 16.01 -0.34 22.65
C GLU A 257 17.27 -1.16 22.94
N ASP A 258 17.49 -2.26 22.19
CA ASP A 258 18.72 -3.08 22.31
C ASP A 258 19.97 -2.31 21.84
N MET A 259 19.82 -1.39 20.89
CA MET A 259 20.90 -0.52 20.42
C MET A 259 21.23 0.57 21.47
N GLY A 260 20.20 1.13 22.09
CA GLY A 260 20.30 2.25 23.01
C GLY A 260 20.50 3.62 22.34
N PRO A 261 20.01 4.70 22.95
CA PRO A 261 20.09 6.05 22.36
C PRO A 261 21.53 6.58 22.23
N GLU A 262 22.45 6.09 23.05
CA GLU A 262 23.87 6.46 23.03
C GLU A 262 24.65 5.86 21.87
N ASN A 263 24.14 4.80 21.25
CA ASN A 263 24.79 4.07 20.14
C ASN A 263 24.14 4.35 18.76
N ILE A 264 23.23 5.32 18.68
CA ILE A 264 22.54 5.67 17.44
C ILE A 264 23.50 6.25 16.42
N GLU A 265 23.64 5.57 15.29
CA GLU A 265 24.45 6.04 14.19
C GLU A 265 23.74 7.16 13.40
N PRO A 266 24.49 8.08 12.72
CA PRO A 266 23.92 9.25 12.05
C PRO A 266 22.84 8.95 11.00
N TRP A 267 22.92 7.83 10.33
CA TRP A 267 21.93 7.43 9.32
C TRP A 267 20.54 7.09 9.92
N LEU A 268 20.47 6.83 11.23
CA LEU A 268 19.24 6.57 12.00
C LEU A 268 18.63 7.84 12.62
N HIS A 269 19.33 8.97 12.62
CA HIS A 269 18.81 10.22 13.20
C HIS A 269 17.41 10.59 12.71
N PRO A 270 17.02 10.36 11.42
CA PRO A 270 15.64 10.64 10.98
C PRO A 270 14.55 9.88 11.72
N LEU A 271 14.88 8.82 12.47
CA LEU A 271 13.92 8.01 13.22
C LEU A 271 13.66 8.54 14.63
N LEU A 272 14.63 9.27 15.20
CA LEU A 272 14.62 9.61 16.62
C LEU A 272 13.37 10.38 17.04
N GLU A 273 12.93 11.37 16.26
CA GLU A 273 11.71 12.12 16.54
C GLU A 273 10.49 11.20 16.64
N MET A 274 10.28 10.41 15.57
CA MET A 274 9.09 9.55 15.48
C MET A 274 9.09 8.45 16.54
N PHE A 275 10.26 7.86 16.82
CA PHE A 275 10.40 6.84 17.84
C PHE A 275 10.20 7.41 19.23
N SER A 276 10.81 8.57 19.55
CA SER A 276 10.66 9.25 20.83
C SER A 276 9.20 9.55 21.16
N VAL A 277 8.46 10.12 20.21
CA VAL A 277 7.03 10.42 20.37
C VAL A 277 6.21 9.15 20.54
N SER A 278 6.49 8.13 19.74
CA SER A 278 5.78 6.84 19.82
C SER A 278 6.04 6.14 21.15
N ARG A 279 7.31 6.11 21.59
CA ARG A 279 7.73 5.50 22.85
C ARG A 279 7.18 6.28 24.05
N GLY A 280 7.19 7.60 23.95
CA GLY A 280 6.68 8.50 24.99
C GLY A 280 5.19 8.34 25.31
N LYS A 281 4.39 7.83 24.37
CA LYS A 281 2.97 7.53 24.65
C LYS A 281 2.78 6.41 25.67
N GLN A 282 3.69 5.46 25.74
CA GLN A 282 3.64 4.31 26.63
C GLN A 282 4.53 4.53 27.87
N MET A 283 5.72 5.09 27.66
CA MET A 283 6.76 5.32 28.66
C MET A 283 7.35 6.72 28.44
N PRO A 284 6.73 7.79 28.98
CA PRO A 284 7.13 9.18 28.74
C PRO A 284 8.60 9.48 29.03
N GLU A 285 9.09 9.00 30.17
CA GLU A 285 10.50 9.18 30.58
C GLU A 285 11.45 8.54 29.54
N ARG A 286 11.14 7.33 29.06
CA ARG A 286 11.94 6.66 28.04
C ARG A 286 11.88 7.40 26.70
N GLY A 287 10.72 7.90 26.31
CA GLY A 287 10.57 8.76 25.13
C GLY A 287 11.41 10.02 25.21
N LEU A 288 11.53 10.64 26.40
CA LEU A 288 12.38 11.81 26.63
C LEU A 288 13.87 11.48 26.56
N VAL A 289 14.28 10.30 27.04
CA VAL A 289 15.67 9.82 26.90
C VAL A 289 16.04 9.69 25.42
N TRP A 290 15.16 9.11 24.60
CA TRP A 290 15.34 9.01 23.15
C TRP A 290 15.33 10.38 22.47
N ALA A 291 14.47 11.30 22.88
CA ALA A 291 14.44 12.66 22.37
C ALA A 291 15.76 13.42 22.65
N ALA A 292 16.39 13.16 23.80
CA ALA A 292 17.68 13.76 24.16
C ALA A 292 18.82 13.38 23.21
N ALA A 293 18.71 12.23 22.52
CA ALA A 293 19.70 11.77 21.54
C ALA A 293 19.58 12.48 20.18
N ILE A 294 18.56 13.31 19.95
CA ILE A 294 18.40 14.07 18.71
C ILE A 294 19.52 15.12 18.61
N PRO A 295 20.37 15.07 17.55
CA PRO A 295 21.51 15.97 17.45
C PRO A 295 21.14 17.44 17.27
N ASP A 296 20.13 17.72 16.42
CA ASP A 296 19.63 19.07 16.20
C ASP A 296 18.89 19.59 17.43
N GLU A 297 19.32 20.75 17.94
CA GLU A 297 18.78 21.30 19.18
C GLU A 297 17.32 21.72 19.08
N VAL A 298 16.93 22.31 17.96
CA VAL A 298 15.56 22.77 17.73
C VAL A 298 14.61 21.57 17.65
N GLU A 299 14.98 20.55 16.89
CA GLU A 299 14.22 19.31 16.77
C GLU A 299 14.18 18.54 18.10
N ARG A 300 15.26 18.53 18.84
CA ARG A 300 15.35 17.90 20.17
C ARG A 300 14.36 18.53 21.14
N TYR A 301 14.37 19.85 21.29
CA TYR A 301 13.43 20.54 22.19
C TYR A 301 12.00 20.44 21.70
N ARG A 302 11.75 20.52 20.40
CA ARG A 302 10.42 20.30 19.81
C ARG A 302 9.88 18.92 20.17
N THR A 303 10.71 17.88 20.03
CA THR A 303 10.32 16.50 20.31
C THR A 303 10.09 16.28 21.80
N MET A 304 11.01 16.77 22.68
CA MET A 304 10.82 16.71 24.12
C MET A 304 9.54 17.40 24.56
N ARG A 305 9.26 18.60 24.03
CA ARG A 305 8.03 19.33 24.29
C ARG A 305 6.79 18.52 23.92
N THR A 306 6.79 17.87 22.74
CA THR A 306 5.68 17.02 22.28
C THR A 306 5.43 15.86 23.23
N VAL A 307 6.48 15.14 23.62
CA VAL A 307 6.38 14.03 24.59
C VAL A 307 5.88 14.52 25.94
N ALA A 308 6.42 15.62 26.44
CA ALA A 308 6.04 16.19 27.74
C ALA A 308 4.58 16.71 27.77
N MET A 309 4.09 17.28 26.65
CA MET A 309 2.67 17.68 26.52
C MET A 309 1.74 16.48 26.60
N ASP A 310 2.05 15.39 25.89
CA ASP A 310 1.25 14.17 25.91
C ASP A 310 1.28 13.53 27.30
N TRP A 311 2.46 13.50 27.95
CA TRP A 311 2.62 13.02 29.31
C TRP A 311 1.78 13.82 30.31
N ARG A 312 1.86 15.16 30.22
CA ARG A 312 1.12 16.04 31.14
C ARG A 312 -0.40 15.91 31.03
N ARG A 313 -0.92 15.54 29.84
CA ARG A 313 -2.36 15.27 29.67
C ARG A 313 -2.85 14.03 30.43
N THR A 314 -1.96 13.10 30.68
CA THR A 314 -2.29 11.82 31.35
C THR A 314 -1.82 11.77 32.80
N SER A 315 -0.67 12.40 33.13
CA SER A 315 -0.03 12.39 34.44
C SER A 315 0.60 13.74 34.71
N PRO A 316 -0.21 14.79 35.05
CA PRO A 316 0.26 16.14 35.15
C PRO A 316 1.32 16.34 36.26
N GLU A 317 1.17 15.68 37.42
CA GLU A 317 2.10 15.82 38.53
C GLU A 317 3.50 15.31 38.18
N ALA A 318 3.59 14.13 37.56
CA ALA A 318 4.87 13.54 37.15
C ALA A 318 5.55 14.38 36.05
N ALA A 319 4.76 14.84 35.07
CA ALA A 319 5.27 15.69 33.99
C ALA A 319 5.74 17.05 34.49
N ASP A 320 5.02 17.67 35.43
CA ASP A 320 5.40 18.94 36.05
C ASP A 320 6.68 18.79 36.90
N ALA A 321 6.84 17.68 37.63
CA ALA A 321 8.08 17.38 38.36
C ALA A 321 9.29 17.26 37.43
N TRP A 322 9.12 16.58 36.28
CA TRP A 322 10.17 16.50 35.26
C TRP A 322 10.49 17.87 34.66
N LEU A 323 9.47 18.70 34.39
CA LEU A 323 9.67 20.04 33.81
C LEU A 323 10.56 20.94 34.67
N GLU A 324 10.54 20.81 35.97
CA GLU A 324 11.38 21.63 36.91
C GLU A 324 12.88 21.37 36.69
N THR A 325 13.26 20.14 36.27
CA THR A 325 14.66 19.75 36.05
C THR A 325 15.00 19.55 34.56
N SER A 326 14.03 19.78 33.70
CA SER A 326 14.19 19.51 32.25
C SER A 326 15.16 20.46 31.57
N PRO A 327 15.85 20.04 30.51
CA PRO A 327 16.73 20.90 29.72
C PRO A 327 15.97 21.88 28.82
N LEU A 328 14.62 21.83 28.81
CA LEU A 328 13.81 22.69 27.95
C LEU A 328 13.98 24.17 28.32
N PRO A 329 14.05 25.06 27.31
CA PRO A 329 13.95 26.49 27.50
C PRO A 329 12.69 26.88 28.28
N GLU A 330 12.74 28.00 28.99
CA GLU A 330 11.62 28.47 29.84
C GLU A 330 10.32 28.66 29.06
N GLU A 331 10.42 29.16 27.82
CA GLU A 331 9.26 29.32 26.94
C GLU A 331 8.62 27.98 26.57
N ASP A 332 9.43 26.96 26.30
CA ASP A 332 8.95 25.62 26.01
C ASP A 332 8.29 24.97 27.22
N ARG A 333 8.86 25.17 28.44
CA ARG A 333 8.24 24.71 29.70
C ARG A 333 6.87 25.37 29.92
N LYS A 334 6.76 26.69 29.69
CA LYS A 334 5.48 27.41 29.73
C LYS A 334 4.49 26.88 28.72
N SER A 335 4.96 26.60 27.50
CA SER A 335 4.16 26.01 26.42
C SER A 335 3.61 24.65 26.82
N VAL A 336 4.43 23.76 27.40
CA VAL A 336 3.98 22.44 27.90
C VAL A 336 2.92 22.61 28.97
N LYS A 337 3.14 23.50 29.95
CA LYS A 337 2.17 23.78 31.03
C LYS A 337 0.85 24.32 30.49
N PHE A 338 0.87 25.09 29.41
CA PHE A 338 -0.33 25.66 28.78
C PHE A 338 -1.10 24.66 27.91
N TYR A 339 -0.43 24.04 26.93
CA TYR A 339 -1.06 23.14 25.95
C TYR A 339 -1.19 21.68 26.41
N GLY A 340 -0.39 21.26 27.38
CA GLY A 340 -0.47 19.94 28.01
C GLY A 340 -1.51 19.83 29.12
N ARG A 341 -2.52 20.72 29.18
CA ARG A 341 -3.56 20.66 30.24
C ARG A 341 -4.39 19.37 30.08
N PRO A 342 -4.74 18.72 31.20
CA PRO A 342 -5.68 17.62 31.20
C PRO A 342 -7.02 18.05 30.58
N LYS A 343 -7.69 17.15 29.90
CA LYS A 343 -9.00 17.42 29.26
C LYS A 343 -10.03 17.98 30.25
N SER A 344 -9.97 17.54 31.51
CA SER A 344 -10.82 18.05 32.60
C SER A 344 -10.60 19.53 32.95
N GLN A 345 -9.48 20.12 32.54
CA GLN A 345 -9.12 21.52 32.80
C GLN A 345 -9.28 22.41 31.56
N ILE A 346 -9.72 21.87 30.44
CA ILE A 346 -10.06 22.64 29.24
C ILE A 346 -11.50 23.11 29.40
N PRO A 347 -11.79 24.45 29.50
CA PRO A 347 -13.14 24.93 29.60
C PRO A 347 -13.93 24.52 28.34
N ASP A 348 -15.16 24.06 28.50
CA ASP A 348 -16.08 23.70 27.39
C ASP A 348 -16.37 24.88 26.43
N THR A 349 -15.95 26.08 26.82
CA THR A 349 -16.07 27.31 26.02
C THR A 349 -14.70 27.91 25.78
N ALA A 350 -13.98 27.39 24.77
CA ALA A 350 -12.83 28.14 24.23
C ALA A 350 -13.35 29.12 23.16
N PRO A 351 -13.32 30.44 23.39
CA PRO A 351 -13.91 31.44 22.47
C PRO A 351 -13.30 31.45 21.07
N ALA A 352 -12.12 30.85 20.90
CA ALA A 352 -11.37 30.84 19.64
C ALA A 352 -11.95 29.91 18.57
N PHE A 353 -12.67 28.84 18.94
CA PHE A 353 -13.25 27.93 17.96
C PHE A 353 -14.62 28.39 17.46
N THR A 354 -15.38 29.12 18.26
CA THR A 354 -16.68 29.65 17.86
C THR A 354 -16.55 30.70 16.74
N GLN A 355 -15.47 31.48 16.72
CA GLN A 355 -15.22 32.42 15.61
C GLN A 355 -14.78 31.71 14.34
N LEU A 356 -14.00 30.64 14.41
CA LEU A 356 -13.59 29.88 13.23
C LEU A 356 -14.76 29.12 12.62
N ASP A 357 -15.63 28.53 13.43
CA ASP A 357 -16.86 27.87 12.97
C ASP A 357 -17.84 28.86 12.36
N GLN A 358 -17.97 30.09 12.91
CA GLN A 358 -18.76 31.13 12.30
C GLN A 358 -18.21 31.63 10.96
N ILE A 359 -16.87 31.74 10.84
CA ILE A 359 -16.22 32.11 9.57
C ILE A 359 -16.41 31.01 8.52
N LEU A 360 -16.34 29.73 8.92
CA LEU A 360 -16.53 28.59 8.02
C LEU A 360 -18.01 28.38 7.60
N GLN A 361 -18.96 28.75 8.47
CA GLN A 361 -20.38 28.70 8.15
C GLN A 361 -20.81 29.88 7.24
N ASN A 362 -20.31 31.08 7.47
CA ASN A 362 -20.60 32.24 6.64
C ASN A 362 -20.06 32.15 5.20
N ASN A 363 -19.05 31.28 4.96
CA ASN A 363 -18.55 31.02 3.60
C ASN A 363 -19.39 30.00 2.81
N LYS A 364 -20.34 29.28 3.46
CA LYS A 364 -21.25 28.35 2.77
C LYS A 364 -22.51 29.01 2.19
N ASP A 365 -22.83 30.24 2.64
CA ASP A 365 -24.06 30.94 2.26
C ASP A 365 -23.84 32.01 1.18
N THR A 366 -22.69 32.06 0.50
CA THR A 366 -22.47 32.95 -0.64
C THR A 366 -22.81 32.19 -1.94
N PRO A 367 -23.93 32.50 -2.62
CA PRO A 367 -24.25 31.87 -3.89
C PRO A 367 -23.30 32.36 -4.97
N GLN A 368 -22.81 31.41 -5.78
CA GLN A 368 -22.12 31.70 -7.05
C GLN A 368 -23.10 32.06 -8.15
#